data_8e2512798976a88440644758dda8a455
#
_entry.id   8e2512798976a88440644758dda8a455
#
_cell.length_a   1.000
_cell.length_b   1.000
_cell.length_c   1.000
_cell.angle_alpha   90.00
_cell.angle_beta   90.00
_cell.angle_gamma   90.00
#
_symmetry.space_group_name_H-M   'P 1'
#
loop_
_entity.id
_entity.type
_entity.pdbx_description
1 polymer ?
#
loop_
_entity_poly.entity_id
_entity_poly.type
_entity_poly.pdbx_seq_one_letter_code
_entity_poly.pdbx_strand_id
1 'polypeptide(L)'
;FPDYVDVTIPPNIAPLNFKLKDACTEARAILECGPEKLEIKTGKDACFVIPASGWKRLLRAASGNHLNVTVQAFVNDEWIAYAPFIIKVAKEPVDGWLAYRLIEPGYELWNRMGIYQRNLENYTENAIIENKMSGNNCMNCHSFCMQNPEKMLFHMRETYSCTLLIDGDKVEKLNTKTDQTLSPLVYPSWHPSGKYVAFSVNKTKQAFHMNDRNRVEVFDSASDVVVYDTQKHEIVTSPLLSSEGAFETFPTFSPDGNTLYFCSAKARTMPKEYDQVRYDLCSVSFDPATRRFGTVVDTLYKASEIDKSVSFPRVSPDGKYLLYTLSGYGNFSIWHKDADLYMIDLSTLQSYPLEAANSDDVESYHSWSSDSRWIVFSSRRMDGLYTRPFIAYIDEKGQACKPFLLPQKDTDFYFRFMKSYNIPEFITGEVKRQGRALAVKAKEDKGVDVRFK
;
A
#
# COMPACT_ATOMS: atom_id res chain seq x y z
N PHE A 1 18.60 -12.03 9.69
CA PHE A 1 17.87 -11.10 8.80
C PHE A 1 17.00 -11.88 7.85
N PRO A 2 15.77 -11.46 7.54
CA PRO A 2 15.07 -10.33 8.17
C PRO A 2 14.80 -10.53 9.67
N ASP A 3 14.38 -9.47 10.37
CA ASP A 3 14.01 -9.54 11.79
C ASP A 3 12.59 -10.09 11.94
N TYR A 4 12.49 -11.36 12.31
CA TYR A 4 11.23 -12.06 12.57
C TYR A 4 11.02 -12.37 14.07
N VAL A 5 11.81 -11.76 14.95
CA VAL A 5 11.68 -11.93 16.39
C VAL A 5 10.37 -11.28 16.87
N ASP A 6 9.55 -12.03 17.60
CA ASP A 6 8.31 -11.56 18.24
C ASP A 6 7.25 -10.95 17.29
N VAL A 7 7.28 -11.31 16.00
CA VAL A 7 6.28 -10.89 15.03
C VAL A 7 5.00 -11.73 15.14
N THR A 8 3.88 -11.17 14.67
CA THR A 8 2.64 -11.90 14.44
C THR A 8 2.47 -12.13 12.94
N ILE A 9 2.27 -13.39 12.52
CA ILE A 9 2.14 -13.80 11.13
C ILE A 9 0.79 -14.48 10.85
N PRO A 10 0.29 -14.46 9.61
CA PRO A 10 -0.90 -15.21 9.24
C PRO A 10 -0.60 -16.72 9.09
N PRO A 11 -1.60 -17.59 9.27
CA PRO A 11 -1.42 -19.04 9.16
C PRO A 11 -1.17 -19.54 7.74
N ASN A 12 -1.26 -18.67 6.75
CA ASN A 12 -1.11 -18.98 5.32
C ASN A 12 0.03 -18.23 4.63
N ILE A 13 1.03 -17.75 5.37
CA ILE A 13 2.19 -17.05 4.80
C ILE A 13 3.28 -18.02 4.29
N ALA A 14 4.02 -17.61 3.29
CA ALA A 14 5.22 -18.30 2.80
C ALA A 14 6.28 -18.47 3.91
N PRO A 15 7.17 -19.45 3.80
CA PRO A 15 8.22 -19.67 4.80
C PRO A 15 9.03 -18.39 5.09
N LEU A 16 9.29 -18.15 6.37
CA LEU A 16 10.09 -17.02 6.84
C LEU A 16 11.58 -17.37 6.79
N ASN A 17 12.14 -17.51 5.61
CA ASN A 17 13.58 -17.77 5.46
C ASN A 17 14.39 -16.64 6.07
N PHE A 18 15.43 -16.96 6.81
CA PHE A 18 16.27 -15.96 7.49
C PHE A 18 17.75 -16.36 7.48
N LYS A 19 18.60 -15.40 7.81
CA LYS A 19 20.06 -15.56 7.86
C LYS A 19 20.60 -14.98 9.15
N LEU A 20 21.58 -15.63 9.77
CA LEU A 20 22.37 -15.02 10.82
C LEU A 20 23.30 -13.95 10.22
N LYS A 21 23.51 -12.88 10.98
CA LYS A 21 24.47 -11.83 10.64
C LYS A 21 25.89 -12.23 11.05
N ASP A 22 26.01 -13.05 12.08
CA ASP A 22 27.27 -13.49 12.63
C ASP A 22 27.89 -14.56 11.75
N ALA A 23 29.21 -14.49 11.56
CA ALA A 23 29.94 -15.50 10.85
C ALA A 23 29.99 -16.81 11.67
N CYS A 24 29.69 -17.93 11.06
CA CYS A 24 29.74 -19.25 11.66
C CYS A 24 30.20 -20.29 10.65
N THR A 25 30.63 -21.47 11.12
CA THR A 25 30.93 -22.61 10.25
C THR A 25 29.71 -23.50 10.05
N GLU A 26 28.89 -23.62 11.05
CA GLU A 26 27.62 -24.34 11.05
C GLU A 26 26.60 -23.60 11.90
N ALA A 27 25.31 -23.73 11.57
CA ALA A 27 24.25 -23.27 12.43
C ALA A 27 23.01 -24.16 12.33
N ARG A 28 22.18 -24.14 13.37
CA ARG A 28 20.91 -24.84 13.40
C ARG A 28 19.81 -23.98 13.99
N ALA A 29 18.63 -24.11 13.44
CA ALA A 29 17.41 -23.51 13.97
C ALA A 29 16.38 -24.59 14.22
N ILE A 30 15.67 -24.50 15.33
CA ILE A 30 14.57 -25.36 15.71
C ILE A 30 13.34 -24.50 15.86
N LEU A 31 12.28 -24.85 15.11
CA LEU A 31 10.97 -24.24 15.21
C LEU A 31 10.00 -25.29 15.70
N GLU A 32 9.24 -25.00 16.77
CA GLU A 32 8.37 -26.00 17.37
C GLU A 32 7.07 -25.40 17.94
N CYS A 33 5.99 -26.18 17.87
CA CYS A 33 4.71 -25.92 18.52
C CYS A 33 4.08 -27.25 18.94
N GLY A 34 3.97 -27.48 20.25
CA GLY A 34 3.49 -28.75 20.77
C GLY A 34 4.33 -29.94 20.27
N PRO A 35 3.70 -30.97 19.65
CA PRO A 35 4.42 -32.12 19.11
C PRO A 35 5.11 -31.85 17.76
N GLU A 36 4.74 -30.80 17.07
CA GLU A 36 5.32 -30.46 15.77
C GLU A 36 6.66 -29.74 15.94
N LYS A 37 7.67 -30.26 15.27
CA LYS A 37 9.04 -29.76 15.33
C LYS A 37 9.69 -29.81 13.96
N LEU A 38 10.46 -28.77 13.64
CA LEU A 38 11.24 -28.67 12.43
C LEU A 38 12.65 -28.17 12.78
N GLU A 39 13.67 -29.00 12.50
CA GLU A 39 15.06 -28.63 12.63
C GLU A 39 15.64 -28.30 11.25
N ILE A 40 16.34 -27.20 11.14
CA ILE A 40 16.99 -26.73 9.92
C ILE A 40 18.46 -26.51 10.24
N LYS A 41 19.34 -27.10 9.41
CA LYS A 41 20.79 -26.92 9.51
C LYS A 41 21.32 -26.16 8.32
N THR A 42 22.32 -25.35 8.54
CA THR A 42 22.99 -24.56 7.52
C THR A 42 24.49 -24.54 7.74
N GLY A 43 25.26 -24.31 6.70
CA GLY A 43 26.72 -24.17 6.74
C GLY A 43 27.18 -22.71 6.90
N LYS A 44 28.35 -22.41 6.34
CA LYS A 44 29.01 -21.09 6.42
C LYS A 44 28.18 -19.92 5.86
N ASP A 45 27.19 -20.18 5.01
CA ASP A 45 26.29 -19.16 4.48
C ASP A 45 25.30 -18.66 5.51
N ALA A 46 25.11 -19.40 6.61
CA ALA A 46 24.22 -19.10 7.73
C ALA A 46 22.75 -18.82 7.31
N CYS A 47 22.32 -19.35 6.15
CA CYS A 47 21.00 -19.16 5.57
C CYS A 47 20.07 -20.30 5.95
N PHE A 48 19.00 -20.01 6.68
CA PHE A 48 17.95 -20.97 7.03
C PHE A 48 16.84 -20.93 5.99
N VAL A 49 16.79 -21.94 5.13
CA VAL A 49 15.73 -22.14 4.14
C VAL A 49 14.73 -23.15 4.69
N ILE A 50 13.56 -22.66 5.05
CA ILE A 50 12.51 -23.46 5.71
C ILE A 50 11.77 -24.29 4.67
N PRO A 51 11.72 -25.63 4.78
CA PRO A 51 10.97 -26.50 3.87
C PRO A 51 9.47 -26.19 3.92
N ALA A 52 8.87 -25.91 2.76
CA ALA A 52 7.47 -25.46 2.68
C ALA A 52 6.45 -26.45 3.30
N SER A 53 6.68 -27.77 3.16
CA SER A 53 5.79 -28.78 3.75
C SER A 53 5.85 -28.80 5.29
N GLY A 54 7.06 -28.68 5.85
CA GLY A 54 7.27 -28.58 7.29
C GLY A 54 6.69 -27.28 7.86
N TRP A 55 6.90 -26.18 7.15
CA TRP A 55 6.34 -24.88 7.50
C TRP A 55 4.81 -24.90 7.58
N LYS A 56 4.14 -25.45 6.55
CA LYS A 56 2.67 -25.57 6.54
C LYS A 56 2.13 -26.42 7.72
N ARG A 57 2.86 -27.48 8.14
CA ARG A 57 2.46 -28.26 9.33
C ARG A 57 2.59 -27.45 10.60
N LEU A 58 3.72 -26.75 10.77
CA LEU A 58 3.93 -25.88 11.92
C LEU A 58 2.88 -24.77 12.01
N LEU A 59 2.58 -24.07 10.91
CA LEU A 59 1.57 -23.02 10.90
C LEU A 59 0.17 -23.54 11.29
N ARG A 60 -0.20 -24.73 10.83
CA ARG A 60 -1.48 -25.37 11.22
C ARG A 60 -1.53 -25.67 12.72
N ALA A 61 -0.44 -26.21 13.28
CA ALA A 61 -0.35 -26.51 14.70
C ALA A 61 -0.33 -25.25 15.58
N ALA A 62 0.27 -24.17 15.07
CA ALA A 62 0.45 -22.93 15.81
C ALA A 62 -0.66 -21.89 15.59
N SER A 63 -1.68 -22.18 14.78
CA SER A 63 -2.78 -21.23 14.52
C SER A 63 -3.48 -20.80 15.81
N GLY A 64 -3.51 -19.50 16.08
CA GLY A 64 -3.99 -18.91 17.34
C GLY A 64 -3.05 -19.09 18.53
N ASN A 65 -1.79 -19.50 18.28
CA ASN A 65 -0.75 -19.74 19.26
C ASN A 65 0.59 -19.17 18.75
N HIS A 66 1.73 -19.74 19.12
CA HIS A 66 3.05 -19.31 18.69
C HIS A 66 3.99 -20.47 18.37
N LEU A 67 4.99 -20.20 17.57
CA LEU A 67 6.15 -21.03 17.37
C LEU A 67 7.25 -20.61 18.33
N ASN A 68 7.86 -21.56 19.04
CA ASN A 68 9.12 -21.32 19.74
C ASN A 68 10.26 -21.51 18.74
N VAL A 69 11.19 -20.56 18.73
CA VAL A 69 12.36 -20.61 17.83
C VAL A 69 13.64 -20.54 18.66
N THR A 70 14.48 -21.55 18.47
CA THR A 70 15.84 -21.58 19.06
C THR A 70 16.85 -21.64 17.93
N VAL A 71 17.91 -20.87 18.06
CA VAL A 71 19.00 -20.80 17.08
C VAL A 71 20.32 -21.03 17.77
N GLN A 72 21.19 -21.84 17.17
CA GLN A 72 22.54 -22.08 17.64
C GLN A 72 23.52 -22.00 16.47
N ALA A 73 24.70 -21.49 16.70
CA ALA A 73 25.76 -21.40 15.72
C ALA A 73 27.08 -21.92 16.27
N PHE A 74 27.88 -22.56 15.43
CA PHE A 74 29.23 -23.01 15.76
C PHE A 74 30.24 -21.93 15.34
N VAL A 75 30.81 -21.26 16.34
CA VAL A 75 31.70 -20.12 16.20
C VAL A 75 32.92 -20.35 17.06
N ASN A 76 34.14 -20.20 16.48
CA ASN A 76 35.42 -20.38 17.18
C ASN A 76 35.48 -21.70 17.97
N ASP A 77 35.10 -22.80 17.31
CA ASP A 77 35.13 -24.18 17.85
C ASP A 77 34.18 -24.45 19.03
N GLU A 78 33.20 -23.57 19.25
CA GLU A 78 32.16 -23.73 20.29
C GLU A 78 30.75 -23.49 19.75
N TRP A 79 29.76 -24.20 20.31
CA TRP A 79 28.36 -23.93 20.04
C TRP A 79 27.85 -22.80 20.91
N ILE A 80 27.39 -21.74 20.28
CA ILE A 80 26.75 -20.58 20.91
C ILE A 80 25.23 -20.70 20.69
N ALA A 81 24.46 -20.57 21.75
CA ALA A 81 23.01 -20.47 21.70
C ALA A 81 22.57 -19.01 21.78
N TYR A 82 21.74 -18.59 20.81
CA TYR A 82 21.08 -17.29 20.86
C TYR A 82 19.87 -17.34 21.80
N ALA A 83 19.44 -16.17 22.29
CA ALA A 83 18.23 -16.08 23.07
C ALA A 83 17.04 -16.63 22.26
N PRO A 84 16.24 -17.56 22.83
CA PRO A 84 15.06 -18.06 22.16
C PRO A 84 14.03 -16.95 21.99
N PHE A 85 13.22 -17.04 20.93
CA PHE A 85 12.15 -16.09 20.66
C PHE A 85 10.89 -16.78 20.16
N ILE A 86 9.80 -16.06 20.06
CA ILE A 86 8.54 -16.58 19.55
C ILE A 86 8.13 -15.92 18.24
N ILE A 87 7.35 -16.64 17.43
CA ILE A 87 6.62 -16.11 16.30
C ILE A 87 5.15 -16.45 16.55
N LYS A 88 4.32 -15.43 16.78
CA LYS A 88 2.88 -15.62 16.97
C LYS A 88 2.22 -15.92 15.64
N VAL A 89 1.27 -16.86 15.62
CA VAL A 89 0.48 -17.21 14.44
C VAL A 89 -0.97 -16.84 14.71
N ALA A 90 -1.48 -15.84 14.00
CA ALA A 90 -2.88 -15.43 14.12
C ALA A 90 -3.84 -16.57 13.71
N LYS A 91 -5.11 -16.46 14.07
CA LYS A 91 -6.16 -17.34 13.57
C LYS A 91 -6.61 -16.91 12.17
N GLU A 92 -6.60 -15.62 11.94
CA GLU A 92 -7.08 -14.97 10.73
C GLU A 92 -6.05 -15.11 9.61
N PRO A 93 -6.42 -15.73 8.47
CA PRO A 93 -5.56 -15.76 7.30
C PRO A 93 -5.48 -14.36 6.67
N VAL A 94 -4.41 -14.09 5.95
CA VAL A 94 -4.32 -12.93 5.06
C VAL A 94 -4.84 -13.29 3.67
N ASP A 95 -5.28 -12.32 2.88
CA ASP A 95 -5.59 -12.50 1.46
C ASP A 95 -4.42 -13.18 0.73
N GLY A 96 -4.72 -14.11 -0.18
CA GLY A 96 -3.71 -14.99 -0.75
C GLY A 96 -2.69 -14.31 -1.67
N TRP A 97 -2.95 -13.07 -2.09
CA TRP A 97 -2.10 -12.35 -3.04
C TRP A 97 -1.89 -10.89 -2.63
N LEU A 98 -0.79 -10.33 -3.12
CA LEU A 98 -0.42 -8.92 -2.96
C LEU A 98 -0.10 -8.33 -4.32
N ALA A 99 -0.78 -7.24 -4.69
CA ALA A 99 -0.44 -6.45 -5.87
C ALA A 99 0.40 -5.22 -5.45
N TYR A 100 1.30 -4.78 -6.33
CA TYR A 100 2.12 -3.60 -6.11
C TYR A 100 2.73 -3.11 -7.42
N ARG A 101 3.12 -1.86 -7.43
CA ARG A 101 3.95 -1.30 -8.49
C ARG A 101 5.43 -1.41 -8.10
N LEU A 102 6.26 -1.93 -9.01
CA LEU A 102 7.71 -1.83 -8.91
C LEU A 102 8.21 -0.65 -9.75
N ILE A 103 9.01 0.21 -9.13
CA ILE A 103 9.60 1.39 -9.74
C ILE A 103 11.05 1.55 -9.29
N GLU A 104 11.90 2.05 -10.19
CA GLU A 104 13.26 2.46 -9.87
C GLU A 104 13.27 3.72 -8.97
N PRO A 105 14.36 4.06 -8.29
CA PRO A 105 14.46 5.28 -7.49
C PRO A 105 14.05 6.53 -8.27
N GLY A 106 13.55 7.55 -7.57
CA GLY A 106 12.88 8.68 -8.17
C GLY A 106 13.62 9.46 -9.27
N TYR A 107 14.94 9.45 -9.31
CA TYR A 107 15.75 10.10 -10.35
C TYR A 107 16.00 9.22 -11.61
N GLU A 108 15.71 7.92 -11.56
CA GLU A 108 15.74 7.02 -12.72
C GLU A 108 14.47 7.12 -13.57
N LEU A 109 13.53 7.94 -13.15
CA LEU A 109 12.22 8.09 -13.75
C LEU A 109 11.52 6.73 -13.89
N TRP A 110 10.73 6.54 -14.93
CA TRP A 110 9.93 5.33 -15.14
C TRP A 110 10.50 4.38 -16.21
N ASN A 111 11.81 4.32 -16.32
CA ASN A 111 12.46 3.55 -17.37
C ASN A 111 12.08 2.06 -17.34
N ARG A 112 12.02 1.48 -16.14
CA ARG A 112 11.58 0.08 -15.94
C ARG A 112 10.61 -0.02 -14.79
N MET A 113 9.33 -0.04 -15.09
CA MET A 113 8.28 -0.20 -14.10
C MET A 113 7.20 -1.17 -14.55
N GLY A 114 6.38 -1.60 -13.62
CA GLY A 114 5.21 -2.43 -13.89
C GLY A 114 4.34 -2.60 -12.65
N ILE A 115 3.17 -3.13 -12.86
CA ILE A 115 2.27 -3.61 -11.81
C ILE A 115 2.45 -5.12 -11.74
N TYR A 116 2.76 -5.61 -10.56
CA TYR A 116 3.06 -7.01 -10.29
C TYR A 116 2.10 -7.55 -9.24
N GLN A 117 2.01 -8.86 -9.18
CA GLN A 117 1.28 -9.57 -8.14
C GLN A 117 2.13 -10.71 -7.59
N ARG A 118 1.96 -11.00 -6.32
CA ARG A 118 2.70 -12.02 -5.60
C ARG A 118 1.78 -12.88 -4.78
N ASN A 119 1.94 -14.19 -4.91
CA ASN A 119 1.27 -15.14 -4.02
C ASN A 119 1.92 -15.12 -2.62
N LEU A 120 1.15 -14.88 -1.57
CA LEU A 120 1.65 -14.77 -0.20
C LEU A 120 1.91 -16.12 0.48
N GLU A 121 1.33 -17.21 -0.02
CA GLU A 121 1.54 -18.57 0.51
C GLU A 121 2.81 -19.24 -0.01
N ASN A 122 3.40 -18.64 -1.05
CA ASN A 122 4.65 -19.06 -1.66
C ASN A 122 5.38 -17.83 -2.22
N TYR A 123 6.39 -18.03 -3.06
CA TYR A 123 7.19 -16.92 -3.59
C TYR A 123 6.90 -16.60 -5.06
N THR A 124 5.80 -17.12 -5.62
CA THR A 124 5.45 -16.87 -7.03
C THR A 124 5.09 -15.41 -7.24
N GLU A 125 5.78 -14.74 -8.15
CA GLU A 125 5.55 -13.35 -8.54
C GLU A 125 5.36 -13.30 -10.05
N ASN A 126 4.33 -12.58 -10.50
CA ASN A 126 4.01 -12.40 -11.92
C ASN A 126 3.71 -10.93 -12.20
N ALA A 127 4.11 -10.46 -13.40
CA ALA A 127 3.70 -9.14 -13.87
C ALA A 127 2.22 -9.16 -14.30
N ILE A 128 1.41 -8.24 -13.79
CA ILE A 128 0.10 -7.92 -14.35
C ILE A 128 0.31 -7.17 -15.68
N ILE A 129 1.17 -6.15 -15.67
CA ILE A 129 1.60 -5.43 -16.86
C ILE A 129 2.95 -4.74 -16.62
N GLU A 130 3.81 -4.72 -17.63
CA GLU A 130 5.07 -3.98 -17.61
C GLU A 130 5.06 -2.87 -18.68
N ASN A 131 5.68 -1.73 -18.36
CA ASN A 131 5.68 -0.55 -19.23
C ASN A 131 6.33 -0.77 -20.60
N LYS A 132 7.30 -1.70 -20.70
CA LYS A 132 7.91 -2.09 -21.99
C LYS A 132 6.89 -2.64 -23.01
N MET A 133 5.74 -3.18 -22.55
CA MET A 133 4.67 -3.68 -23.41
C MET A 133 3.89 -2.55 -24.09
N SER A 134 3.90 -1.35 -23.50
CA SER A 134 3.16 -0.17 -23.96
C SER A 134 4.06 1.00 -24.39
N GLY A 135 5.28 0.72 -24.86
CA GLY A 135 6.21 1.76 -25.33
C GLY A 135 6.81 2.59 -24.18
N ASN A 136 7.09 1.95 -23.06
CA ASN A 136 7.68 2.55 -21.87
C ASN A 136 6.83 3.65 -21.19
N ASN A 137 5.50 3.58 -21.34
CA ASN A 137 4.61 4.51 -20.66
C ASN A 137 4.70 4.37 -19.15
N CYS A 138 4.61 5.48 -18.43
CA CYS A 138 4.45 5.47 -16.99
C CYS A 138 3.10 4.81 -16.61
N MET A 139 3.12 3.95 -15.59
CA MET A 139 1.94 3.28 -15.04
C MET A 139 1.86 3.55 -13.55
N ASN A 140 0.70 3.98 -13.07
CA ASN A 140 0.53 4.28 -11.65
C ASN A 140 -0.93 4.13 -11.20
N CYS A 141 -1.16 4.35 -9.91
CA CYS A 141 -2.49 4.42 -9.32
C CYS A 141 -3.35 3.18 -9.62
N HIS A 142 -2.76 1.96 -9.54
CA HIS A 142 -3.61 0.76 -9.55
C HIS A 142 -4.48 0.73 -8.30
N SER A 143 -5.68 0.20 -8.42
CA SER A 143 -6.59 -0.01 -7.30
C SER A 143 -7.59 -1.13 -7.64
N PHE A 144 -7.89 -1.95 -6.64
CA PHE A 144 -8.83 -3.06 -6.75
C PHE A 144 -10.13 -2.75 -6.00
N CYS A 145 -11.26 -3.09 -6.61
CA CYS A 145 -12.56 -2.94 -5.98
C CYS A 145 -12.75 -4.03 -4.91
N MET A 146 -12.75 -3.63 -3.64
CA MET A 146 -12.93 -4.56 -2.52
C MET A 146 -12.03 -5.80 -2.62
N GLN A 147 -10.72 -5.58 -2.87
CA GLN A 147 -9.68 -6.61 -3.05
C GLN A 147 -9.98 -7.66 -4.15
N ASN A 148 -10.95 -7.39 -5.02
CA ASN A 148 -11.35 -8.32 -6.10
C ASN A 148 -10.35 -8.28 -7.26
N PRO A 149 -9.64 -9.38 -7.58
CA PRO A 149 -8.65 -9.43 -8.66
C PRO A 149 -9.26 -9.28 -10.07
N GLU A 150 -10.57 -9.49 -10.22
CA GLU A 150 -11.27 -9.35 -11.49
C GLU A 150 -11.78 -7.93 -11.76
N LYS A 151 -11.71 -7.04 -10.71
CA LYS A 151 -12.19 -5.66 -10.84
C LYS A 151 -11.15 -4.67 -10.35
N MET A 152 -10.44 -4.08 -11.31
CA MET A 152 -9.36 -3.14 -11.01
C MET A 152 -9.29 -2.03 -12.06
N LEU A 153 -8.56 -0.99 -11.73
CA LEU A 153 -8.14 0.02 -12.69
C LEU A 153 -6.69 0.44 -12.43
N PHE A 154 -6.07 1.04 -13.43
CA PHE A 154 -4.81 1.76 -13.29
C PHE A 154 -4.67 2.83 -14.36
N HIS A 155 -3.86 3.85 -14.06
CA HIS A 155 -3.64 4.98 -14.93
C HIS A 155 -2.31 4.86 -15.69
N MET A 156 -2.31 5.22 -16.97
CA MET A 156 -1.12 5.34 -17.82
C MET A 156 -0.92 6.80 -18.22
N ARG A 157 0.34 7.21 -18.31
CA ARG A 157 0.74 8.56 -18.75
C ARG A 157 1.54 8.49 -20.05
N GLU A 158 1.89 9.64 -20.59
CA GLU A 158 2.65 9.81 -21.83
C GLU A 158 1.87 9.43 -23.10
N THR A 159 2.52 8.78 -24.07
CA THR A 159 2.02 8.53 -25.41
C THR A 159 0.64 7.84 -25.45
N TYR A 160 0.43 6.87 -24.55
CA TYR A 160 -0.84 6.13 -24.45
C TYR A 160 -1.57 6.47 -23.16
N SER A 161 -1.63 7.80 -22.86
CA SER A 161 -2.30 8.27 -21.64
C SER A 161 -3.75 7.86 -21.60
N CYS A 162 -4.14 7.09 -20.61
CA CYS A 162 -5.51 6.63 -20.37
C CYS A 162 -5.65 6.03 -18.98
N THR A 163 -6.88 5.76 -18.56
CA THR A 163 -7.15 4.84 -17.45
C THR A 163 -7.71 3.55 -18.02
N LEU A 164 -7.10 2.41 -17.72
CA LEU A 164 -7.67 1.12 -18.05
C LEU A 164 -8.57 0.67 -16.89
N LEU A 165 -9.82 0.38 -17.19
CA LEU A 165 -10.81 -0.18 -16.28
C LEU A 165 -11.07 -1.63 -16.69
N ILE A 166 -10.83 -2.55 -15.75
CA ILE A 166 -11.02 -3.99 -15.91
C ILE A 166 -12.20 -4.40 -15.02
N ASP A 167 -13.19 -5.07 -15.59
CA ASP A 167 -14.35 -5.62 -14.87
C ASP A 167 -14.68 -7.00 -15.47
N GLY A 168 -14.19 -8.05 -14.85
CA GLY A 168 -14.22 -9.41 -15.37
C GLY A 168 -13.56 -9.50 -16.75
N ASP A 169 -14.32 -9.90 -17.76
CA ASP A 169 -13.82 -10.00 -19.14
C ASP A 169 -13.77 -8.67 -19.89
N LYS A 170 -14.41 -7.65 -19.38
CA LYS A 170 -14.47 -6.33 -20.01
C LYS A 170 -13.24 -5.50 -19.67
N VAL A 171 -12.59 -4.92 -20.68
CA VAL A 171 -11.53 -3.93 -20.51
C VAL A 171 -11.90 -2.68 -21.27
N GLU A 172 -11.98 -1.56 -20.59
CA GLU A 172 -12.26 -0.25 -21.17
C GLU A 172 -11.04 0.66 -21.09
N LYS A 173 -10.74 1.34 -22.18
CA LYS A 173 -9.82 2.45 -22.24
C LYS A 173 -10.60 3.73 -22.02
N LEU A 174 -10.33 4.44 -20.92
CA LEU A 174 -11.02 5.68 -20.56
C LEU A 174 -10.13 6.88 -20.82
N ASN A 175 -10.66 7.89 -21.50
CA ASN A 175 -10.07 9.20 -21.65
C ASN A 175 -10.58 10.07 -20.51
N THR A 176 -9.80 10.15 -19.41
CA THR A 176 -10.25 10.75 -18.15
C THR A 176 -9.92 12.24 -18.02
N LYS A 177 -9.21 12.85 -18.98
CA LYS A 177 -9.01 14.29 -19.03
C LYS A 177 -10.18 14.94 -19.80
N THR A 178 -10.82 15.91 -19.17
CA THR A 178 -11.88 16.74 -19.77
C THR A 178 -11.47 18.22 -19.75
N ASP A 179 -12.24 19.07 -20.41
CA ASP A 179 -12.00 20.52 -20.38
C ASP A 179 -12.23 21.13 -18.98
N GLN A 180 -12.99 20.43 -18.13
CA GLN A 180 -13.34 20.89 -16.78
C GLN A 180 -12.46 20.26 -15.69
N THR A 181 -11.67 19.22 -15.99
CA THR A 181 -10.76 18.62 -15.00
C THR A 181 -9.37 19.27 -15.06
N LEU A 182 -8.73 19.43 -13.90
CA LEU A 182 -7.36 19.95 -13.78
C LEU A 182 -6.35 19.05 -14.51
N SER A 183 -6.54 17.74 -14.42
CA SER A 183 -5.66 16.69 -14.97
C SER A 183 -6.49 15.43 -15.31
N PRO A 184 -5.87 14.38 -15.88
CA PRO A 184 -6.47 13.04 -15.83
C PRO A 184 -6.73 12.61 -14.39
N LEU A 185 -7.67 11.68 -14.20
CA LEU A 185 -8.07 11.17 -12.90
C LEU A 185 -6.97 10.29 -12.28
N VAL A 186 -6.58 10.56 -11.02
CA VAL A 186 -5.53 9.86 -10.28
C VAL A 186 -5.98 9.52 -8.86
N TYR A 187 -5.22 8.73 -8.11
CA TYR A 187 -5.51 8.31 -6.73
C TYR A 187 -6.92 7.73 -6.55
N PRO A 188 -7.22 6.65 -7.27
CA PRO A 188 -8.56 6.03 -7.25
C PRO A 188 -8.90 5.39 -5.90
N SER A 189 -10.18 5.47 -5.55
CA SER A 189 -10.79 4.71 -4.47
C SER A 189 -12.17 4.22 -4.89
N TRP A 190 -12.37 2.91 -4.86
CA TRP A 190 -13.62 2.31 -5.25
C TRP A 190 -14.73 2.52 -4.23
N HIS A 191 -15.91 2.82 -4.70
CA HIS A 191 -17.13 2.66 -3.94
C HIS A 191 -17.43 1.15 -3.81
N PRO A 192 -17.91 0.66 -2.65
CA PRO A 192 -18.10 -0.77 -2.41
C PRO A 192 -19.03 -1.48 -3.40
N SER A 193 -19.98 -0.75 -4.00
CA SER A 193 -20.83 -1.30 -5.07
C SER A 193 -20.09 -1.59 -6.37
N GLY A 194 -18.88 -1.10 -6.55
CA GLY A 194 -18.13 -1.17 -7.80
C GLY A 194 -18.71 -0.33 -8.95
N LYS A 195 -19.73 0.51 -8.69
CA LYS A 195 -20.35 1.40 -9.70
C LYS A 195 -19.66 2.75 -9.78
N TYR A 196 -19.02 3.17 -8.69
CA TYR A 196 -18.37 4.48 -8.62
C TYR A 196 -16.91 4.33 -8.21
N VAL A 197 -16.11 5.28 -8.66
CA VAL A 197 -14.71 5.43 -8.24
C VAL A 197 -14.49 6.91 -7.91
N ALA A 198 -14.06 7.19 -6.71
CA ALA A 198 -13.59 8.53 -6.36
C ALA A 198 -12.15 8.69 -6.82
N PHE A 199 -11.82 9.88 -7.32
CA PHE A 199 -10.50 10.23 -7.81
C PHE A 199 -10.10 11.61 -7.34
N SER A 200 -8.81 11.87 -7.33
CA SER A 200 -8.28 13.23 -7.34
C SER A 200 -7.94 13.66 -8.77
N VAL A 201 -7.94 14.97 -9.00
CA VAL A 201 -7.41 15.62 -10.19
C VAL A 201 -6.40 16.68 -9.74
N ASN A 202 -5.12 16.44 -10.01
CA ASN A 202 -4.03 17.20 -9.38
C ASN A 202 -3.13 17.84 -10.43
N LYS A 203 -2.75 19.12 -10.21
CA LYS A 203 -1.63 19.76 -10.92
C LYS A 203 -0.36 19.58 -10.10
N THR A 204 0.29 18.45 -10.29
CA THR A 204 1.44 18.01 -9.51
C THR A 204 2.75 18.52 -10.10
N LYS A 205 3.67 18.92 -9.25
CA LYS A 205 5.07 19.24 -9.57
C LYS A 205 6.00 18.43 -8.70
N GLN A 206 7.19 18.15 -9.23
CA GLN A 206 8.25 17.44 -8.52
C GLN A 206 9.49 18.31 -8.43
N ALA A 207 10.14 18.31 -7.27
CA ALA A 207 11.41 18.97 -7.03
C ALA A 207 12.38 17.99 -6.34
N PHE A 208 13.68 18.24 -6.50
CA PHE A 208 14.72 17.42 -5.91
C PHE A 208 15.61 18.30 -5.04
N HIS A 209 15.88 17.83 -3.82
CA HIS A 209 16.79 18.49 -2.89
C HIS A 209 18.14 17.78 -2.86
N MET A 210 19.22 18.54 -2.93
CA MET A 210 20.57 17.97 -2.84
C MET A 210 20.97 17.63 -1.40
N ASN A 211 20.59 18.48 -0.44
CA ASN A 211 21.06 18.42 0.95
C ASN A 211 19.95 18.29 1.99
N ASP A 212 18.69 18.14 1.57
CA ASP A 212 17.59 17.96 2.50
C ASP A 212 17.46 16.50 2.93
N ARG A 213 16.92 16.29 4.14
CA ARG A 213 16.56 14.95 4.64
C ARG A 213 15.47 14.30 3.76
N ASN A 214 14.53 15.09 3.22
CA ASN A 214 13.55 14.71 2.22
C ASN A 214 14.10 15.01 0.82
N ARG A 215 14.65 14.02 0.15
CA ARG A 215 15.35 14.20 -1.13
C ARG A 215 14.45 14.56 -2.31
N VAL A 216 13.21 14.15 -2.25
CA VAL A 216 12.23 14.33 -3.32
C VAL A 216 10.98 14.97 -2.74
N GLU A 217 10.59 16.10 -3.32
CA GLU A 217 9.33 16.76 -3.03
C GLU A 217 8.36 16.59 -4.18
N VAL A 218 7.13 16.22 -3.85
CA VAL A 218 6.02 16.22 -4.78
C VAL A 218 4.89 17.02 -4.16
N PHE A 219 4.46 18.06 -4.84
CA PHE A 219 3.43 18.95 -4.34
C PHE A 219 2.44 19.33 -5.43
N ASP A 220 1.22 19.61 -5.02
CA ASP A 220 0.16 20.06 -5.90
C ASP A 220 0.06 21.59 -5.90
N SER A 221 -0.17 22.16 -7.06
CA SER A 221 -0.50 23.58 -7.21
C SER A 221 -2.02 23.82 -7.31
N ALA A 222 -2.79 22.80 -7.53
CA ALA A 222 -4.24 22.73 -7.45
C ALA A 222 -4.64 21.24 -7.38
N SER A 223 -5.69 20.92 -6.64
CA SER A 223 -6.27 19.58 -6.61
C SER A 223 -7.73 19.61 -6.21
N ASP A 224 -8.53 18.76 -6.85
CA ASP A 224 -9.96 18.55 -6.60
C ASP A 224 -10.26 17.07 -6.44
N VAL A 225 -11.40 16.76 -5.83
CA VAL A 225 -11.96 15.41 -5.73
C VAL A 225 -13.21 15.29 -6.60
N VAL A 226 -13.28 14.20 -7.36
CA VAL A 226 -14.41 13.88 -8.24
C VAL A 226 -14.83 12.43 -8.03
N VAL A 227 -16.08 12.10 -8.34
CA VAL A 227 -16.61 10.74 -8.37
C VAL A 227 -17.02 10.38 -9.80
N TYR A 228 -16.49 9.29 -10.30
CA TYR A 228 -16.76 8.75 -11.63
C TYR A 228 -17.77 7.61 -11.57
N ASP A 229 -18.81 7.67 -12.42
CA ASP A 229 -19.80 6.60 -12.62
C ASP A 229 -19.30 5.66 -13.75
N THR A 230 -18.97 4.43 -13.41
CA THR A 230 -18.40 3.45 -14.34
C THR A 230 -19.37 2.97 -15.40
N GLN A 231 -20.67 3.14 -15.19
CA GLN A 231 -21.73 2.70 -16.11
C GLN A 231 -22.14 3.81 -17.09
N LYS A 232 -22.16 5.07 -16.60
CA LYS A 232 -22.59 6.23 -17.38
C LYS A 232 -21.44 7.00 -18.01
N HIS A 233 -20.21 6.69 -17.58
CA HIS A 233 -18.99 7.42 -17.95
C HIS A 233 -19.08 8.93 -17.63
N GLU A 234 -19.71 9.23 -16.50
CA GLU A 234 -19.94 10.58 -16.05
C GLU A 234 -19.16 10.88 -14.75
N ILE A 235 -18.69 12.11 -14.63
CA ILE A 235 -18.08 12.64 -13.42
C ILE A 235 -19.09 13.51 -12.70
N VAL A 236 -19.14 13.38 -11.39
CA VAL A 236 -19.85 14.30 -10.49
C VAL A 236 -18.88 14.86 -9.45
N THR A 237 -19.06 16.10 -9.08
CA THR A 237 -18.33 16.77 -8.00
C THR A 237 -19.24 17.75 -7.27
N SER A 238 -18.72 18.48 -6.33
CA SER A 238 -19.40 19.49 -5.53
C SER A 238 -18.45 20.66 -5.25
N PRO A 239 -18.93 21.90 -5.09
CA PRO A 239 -18.09 23.02 -4.64
C PRO A 239 -17.36 22.75 -3.31
N LEU A 240 -17.77 21.74 -2.54
CA LEU A 240 -17.10 21.29 -1.32
C LEU A 240 -15.89 20.38 -1.58
N LEU A 241 -15.73 19.91 -2.82
CA LEU A 241 -14.68 18.97 -3.26
C LEU A 241 -13.83 19.53 -4.40
N SER A 242 -14.14 20.74 -4.85
CA SER A 242 -13.50 21.42 -5.97
C SER A 242 -13.57 22.93 -5.74
N SER A 243 -12.60 23.50 -5.09
CA SER A 243 -12.58 24.90 -4.72
C SER A 243 -11.22 25.56 -5.04
N GLU A 244 -11.24 26.85 -5.43
CA GLU A 244 -10.00 27.61 -5.64
C GLU A 244 -9.27 27.93 -4.32
N GLY A 245 -9.99 27.88 -3.20
CA GLY A 245 -9.49 28.24 -1.87
C GLY A 245 -8.83 27.09 -1.12
N ALA A 246 -8.94 25.86 -1.62
CA ALA A 246 -8.41 24.67 -0.96
C ALA A 246 -7.79 23.68 -1.97
N PHE A 247 -7.05 22.73 -1.45
CA PHE A 247 -6.56 21.54 -2.15
C PHE A 247 -7.28 20.34 -1.59
N GLU A 248 -8.07 19.63 -2.39
CA GLU A 248 -8.77 18.39 -2.01
C GLU A 248 -8.14 17.20 -2.72
N THR A 249 -7.81 16.13 -1.97
CA THR A 249 -7.10 14.96 -2.52
C THR A 249 -7.35 13.67 -1.72
N PHE A 250 -6.89 12.54 -2.24
CA PHE A 250 -6.92 11.21 -1.63
C PHE A 250 -8.29 10.80 -1.08
N PRO A 251 -9.32 10.75 -1.94
CA PRO A 251 -10.62 10.31 -1.51
C PRO A 251 -10.63 8.82 -1.14
N THR A 252 -11.49 8.44 -0.19
CA THR A 252 -11.80 7.05 0.13
C THR A 252 -13.25 6.92 0.60
N PHE A 253 -13.96 5.89 0.12
CA PHE A 253 -15.32 5.63 0.56
C PHE A 253 -15.36 4.82 1.85
N SER A 254 -16.43 5.05 2.65
CA SER A 254 -16.83 4.13 3.71
C SER A 254 -17.27 2.79 3.12
N PRO A 255 -17.20 1.67 3.87
CA PRO A 255 -17.63 0.35 3.40
C PRO A 255 -19.12 0.23 3.10
N ASP A 256 -19.95 1.12 3.64
CA ASP A 256 -21.39 1.24 3.31
C ASP A 256 -21.66 2.11 2.06
N GLY A 257 -20.63 2.83 1.59
CA GLY A 257 -20.67 3.70 0.42
C GLY A 257 -21.35 5.05 0.63
N ASN A 258 -21.78 5.39 1.84
CA ASN A 258 -22.57 6.60 2.09
C ASN A 258 -21.72 7.80 2.55
N THR A 259 -20.45 7.59 2.82
CA THR A 259 -19.52 8.64 3.22
C THR A 259 -18.28 8.63 2.34
N LEU A 260 -17.88 9.80 1.88
CA LEU A 260 -16.60 10.02 1.21
C LEU A 260 -15.67 10.77 2.15
N TYR A 261 -14.57 10.14 2.55
CA TYR A 261 -13.47 10.76 3.28
C TYR A 261 -12.46 11.32 2.28
N PHE A 262 -11.80 12.41 2.62
CA PHE A 262 -10.77 13.02 1.78
C PHE A 262 -9.85 13.92 2.60
N CYS A 263 -8.70 14.27 2.04
CA CYS A 263 -7.78 15.24 2.62
C CYS A 263 -8.06 16.62 2.04
N SER A 264 -8.16 17.65 2.90
CA SER A 264 -8.35 19.05 2.46
C SER A 264 -7.35 19.97 3.16
N ALA A 265 -6.76 20.90 2.41
CA ALA A 265 -5.83 21.90 2.92
C ALA A 265 -6.17 23.27 2.34
N LYS A 266 -5.95 24.33 3.12
CA LYS A 266 -6.01 25.71 2.60
C LYS A 266 -4.98 25.87 1.47
N ALA A 267 -5.41 26.38 0.33
CA ALA A 267 -4.54 26.66 -0.80
C ALA A 267 -3.42 27.65 -0.41
N ARG A 268 -2.24 27.40 -0.95
CA ARG A 268 -1.02 28.19 -0.71
C ARG A 268 -0.42 28.66 -2.02
N THR A 269 0.48 29.63 -1.95
CA THR A 269 1.21 30.15 -3.11
C THR A 269 2.32 29.19 -3.52
N MET A 270 2.06 28.36 -4.52
CA MET A 270 3.00 27.32 -4.95
C MET A 270 3.97 27.82 -6.02
N PRO A 271 5.26 27.43 -6.01
CA PRO A 271 5.91 26.48 -5.08
C PRO A 271 6.46 27.10 -3.79
N LYS A 272 6.32 28.39 -3.55
CA LYS A 272 7.02 29.10 -2.46
C LYS A 272 6.65 28.62 -1.06
N GLU A 273 5.41 28.17 -0.89
CA GLU A 273 4.83 27.80 0.39
C GLU A 273 4.48 26.29 0.44
N TYR A 274 5.17 25.43 -0.32
CA TYR A 274 4.87 24.01 -0.40
C TYR A 274 4.98 23.30 0.96
N ASP A 275 5.94 23.72 1.79
CA ASP A 275 6.20 23.20 3.14
C ASP A 275 5.26 23.75 4.22
N GLN A 276 4.33 24.65 3.84
CA GLN A 276 3.28 25.19 4.71
C GLN A 276 1.90 24.57 4.45
N VAL A 277 1.79 23.66 3.50
CA VAL A 277 0.52 22.98 3.22
C VAL A 277 0.28 21.93 4.31
N ARG A 278 -0.88 22.02 4.97
CA ARG A 278 -1.31 21.10 6.02
C ARG A 278 -2.70 20.56 5.67
N TYR A 279 -2.77 19.28 5.41
CA TYR A 279 -4.02 18.62 5.09
C TYR A 279 -4.70 18.08 6.34
N ASP A 280 -5.97 18.43 6.49
CA ASP A 280 -6.88 17.86 7.48
C ASP A 280 -7.63 16.67 6.86
N LEU A 281 -8.12 15.77 7.70
CA LEU A 281 -8.98 14.68 7.29
C LEU A 281 -10.43 15.10 7.40
N CYS A 282 -11.12 15.09 6.26
CA CYS A 282 -12.49 15.53 6.12
C CYS A 282 -13.43 14.42 5.63
N SER A 283 -14.72 14.61 5.78
CA SER A 283 -15.75 13.76 5.20
C SER A 283 -16.94 14.55 4.70
N VAL A 284 -17.63 13.97 3.73
CA VAL A 284 -18.91 14.43 3.21
C VAL A 284 -19.82 13.24 2.92
N SER A 285 -21.10 13.35 3.16
CA SER A 285 -22.04 12.29 2.78
C SER A 285 -22.19 12.21 1.27
N PHE A 286 -22.38 10.98 0.77
CA PHE A 286 -22.62 10.68 -0.65
C PHE A 286 -23.84 9.78 -0.78
N ASP A 287 -24.81 10.19 -1.60
CA ASP A 287 -25.96 9.36 -1.96
C ASP A 287 -25.73 8.67 -3.29
N PRO A 288 -25.45 7.36 -3.32
CA PRO A 288 -25.17 6.65 -4.56
C PRO A 288 -26.40 6.51 -5.47
N ALA A 289 -27.63 6.65 -4.96
CA ALA A 289 -28.82 6.55 -5.77
C ALA A 289 -29.04 7.81 -6.62
N THR A 290 -28.83 8.98 -6.05
CA THR A 290 -28.97 10.27 -6.73
C THR A 290 -27.64 10.81 -7.27
N ARG A 291 -26.52 10.27 -6.83
CA ARG A 291 -25.13 10.74 -7.12
C ARG A 291 -24.94 12.18 -6.64
N ARG A 292 -25.40 12.48 -5.43
CA ARG A 292 -25.28 13.80 -4.82
C ARG A 292 -24.48 13.73 -3.53
N PHE A 293 -23.74 14.79 -3.29
CA PHE A 293 -23.02 15.01 -2.03
C PHE A 293 -23.92 15.76 -1.05
N GLY A 294 -23.66 15.58 0.24
CA GLY A 294 -24.22 16.44 1.29
C GLY A 294 -23.79 17.89 1.16
N THR A 295 -24.33 18.72 2.02
CA THR A 295 -24.10 20.19 2.00
C THR A 295 -23.09 20.64 3.07
N VAL A 296 -22.62 19.72 3.90
CA VAL A 296 -21.71 19.99 5.02
C VAL A 296 -20.48 19.07 4.90
N VAL A 297 -19.30 19.63 5.12
CA VAL A 297 -18.06 18.89 5.31
C VAL A 297 -17.76 18.85 6.80
N ASP A 298 -17.57 17.65 7.31
CA ASP A 298 -17.11 17.42 8.68
C ASP A 298 -15.60 17.21 8.68
N THR A 299 -14.89 17.81 9.63
CA THR A 299 -13.46 17.58 9.83
C THR A 299 -13.27 16.58 10.96
N LEU A 300 -12.83 15.35 10.61
CA LEU A 300 -12.61 14.28 11.57
C LEU A 300 -11.32 14.48 12.37
N TYR A 301 -10.28 14.98 11.70
CA TYR A 301 -8.98 15.21 12.33
C TYR A 301 -8.33 16.47 11.76
N LYS A 302 -8.08 17.44 12.64
CA LYS A 302 -7.49 18.75 12.33
C LYS A 302 -5.97 18.71 12.52
N ALA A 303 -5.26 18.10 11.60
CA ALA A 303 -3.81 17.99 11.65
C ALA A 303 -3.13 19.37 11.52
N SER A 304 -3.77 20.30 10.82
CA SER A 304 -3.28 21.68 10.66
C SER A 304 -3.17 22.43 11.99
N GLU A 305 -4.00 22.14 13.00
CA GLU A 305 -3.93 22.76 14.34
C GLU A 305 -2.68 22.33 15.13
N ILE A 306 -2.07 21.19 14.78
CA ILE A 306 -0.87 20.66 15.42
C ILE A 306 0.36 20.70 14.48
N ASP A 307 0.30 21.52 13.43
CA ASP A 307 1.35 21.68 12.41
C ASP A 307 1.73 20.36 11.71
N LYS A 308 0.74 19.52 11.43
CA LYS A 308 0.87 18.23 10.74
C LYS A 308 -0.05 18.14 9.52
N SER A 309 0.15 17.10 8.72
CA SER A 309 -0.55 16.88 7.46
C SER A 309 -0.94 15.42 7.28
N VAL A 310 -2.20 15.18 6.95
CA VAL A 310 -2.77 13.85 6.67
C VAL A 310 -2.61 13.48 5.21
N SER A 311 -2.31 12.21 4.93
CA SER A 311 -2.33 11.65 3.57
C SER A 311 -2.82 10.20 3.55
N PHE A 312 -3.32 9.76 2.40
CA PHE A 312 -3.72 8.37 2.12
C PHE A 312 -4.70 7.75 3.13
N PRO A 313 -5.86 8.37 3.43
CA PRO A 313 -6.84 7.72 4.29
C PRO A 313 -7.35 6.42 3.66
N ARG A 314 -7.52 5.37 4.50
CA ARG A 314 -8.05 4.06 4.10
C ARG A 314 -8.93 3.50 5.22
N VAL A 315 -10.22 3.35 4.94
CA VAL A 315 -11.16 2.75 5.90
C VAL A 315 -10.99 1.23 5.91
N SER A 316 -11.02 0.62 7.09
CA SER A 316 -11.03 -0.84 7.20
C SER A 316 -12.32 -1.42 6.59
N PRO A 317 -12.30 -2.58 5.93
CA PRO A 317 -13.49 -3.19 5.33
C PRO A 317 -14.67 -3.38 6.29
N ASP A 318 -14.42 -3.57 7.59
CA ASP A 318 -15.45 -3.66 8.62
C ASP A 318 -15.99 -2.30 9.09
N GLY A 319 -15.44 -1.20 8.61
CA GLY A 319 -15.87 0.17 8.91
C GLY A 319 -15.53 0.68 10.30
N LYS A 320 -14.70 -0.04 11.08
CA LYS A 320 -14.37 0.37 12.45
C LYS A 320 -13.24 1.39 12.53
N TYR A 321 -12.30 1.30 11.62
CA TYR A 321 -11.05 2.08 11.68
C TYR A 321 -10.79 2.81 10.37
N LEU A 322 -10.13 3.95 10.50
CA LEU A 322 -9.55 4.67 9.37
C LEU A 322 -8.04 4.82 9.59
N LEU A 323 -7.26 4.18 8.73
CA LEU A 323 -5.81 4.23 8.71
C LEU A 323 -5.33 5.35 7.79
N TYR A 324 -4.34 6.15 8.23
CA TYR A 324 -3.77 7.23 7.44
C TYR A 324 -2.31 7.46 7.76
N THR A 325 -1.60 8.21 6.93
CA THR A 325 -0.24 8.68 7.20
C THR A 325 -0.29 10.12 7.71
N LEU A 326 0.43 10.40 8.79
CA LEU A 326 0.64 11.74 9.34
C LEU A 326 2.11 12.16 9.15
N SER A 327 2.35 13.33 8.56
CA SER A 327 3.68 13.89 8.31
C SER A 327 3.73 15.37 8.66
N GLY A 328 4.89 16.01 8.53
CA GLY A 328 5.06 17.44 8.83
C GLY A 328 4.29 18.36 7.90
N TYR A 329 4.22 18.05 6.60
CA TYR A 329 3.56 18.89 5.60
C TYR A 329 3.24 18.09 4.31
N GLY A 330 2.47 18.72 3.42
CA GLY A 330 2.18 18.20 2.10
C GLY A 330 1.32 16.94 2.09
N ASN A 331 1.23 16.31 0.93
CA ASN A 331 0.41 15.13 0.71
C ASN A 331 1.17 13.92 0.14
N PHE A 332 2.41 14.08 -0.28
CA PHE A 332 3.21 13.01 -0.89
C PHE A 332 4.27 12.48 0.07
N SER A 333 3.81 11.86 1.14
CA SER A 333 4.60 11.51 2.33
C SER A 333 5.66 10.42 2.14
N ILE A 334 5.69 9.70 1.01
CA ILE A 334 6.59 8.54 0.83
C ILE A 334 8.09 8.87 0.87
N TRP A 335 8.46 10.14 0.76
CA TRP A 335 9.83 10.62 0.91
C TRP A 335 10.06 11.40 2.21
N HIS A 336 9.00 11.62 3.02
CA HIS A 336 9.08 12.34 4.28
C HIS A 336 9.43 11.37 5.40
N LYS A 337 10.60 11.54 5.99
CA LYS A 337 11.11 10.61 7.03
C LYS A 337 10.32 10.63 8.34
N ASP A 338 9.54 11.66 8.57
CA ASP A 338 8.65 11.82 9.71
C ASP A 338 7.21 11.37 9.44
N ALA A 339 7.01 10.63 8.37
CA ALA A 339 5.70 10.14 7.99
C ALA A 339 5.40 8.79 8.66
N ASP A 340 4.46 8.80 9.58
CA ASP A 340 4.04 7.68 10.42
C ASP A 340 2.61 7.23 10.14
N LEU A 341 2.30 5.98 10.42
CA LEU A 341 0.95 5.43 10.38
C LEU A 341 0.18 5.77 11.65
N TYR A 342 -1.03 6.30 11.44
CA TYR A 342 -1.99 6.63 12.50
C TYR A 342 -3.33 5.98 12.22
N MET A 343 -4.06 5.69 13.27
CA MET A 343 -5.39 5.09 13.23
C MET A 343 -6.42 6.01 13.87
N ILE A 344 -7.59 6.12 13.27
CA ILE A 344 -8.79 6.68 13.92
C ILE A 344 -9.77 5.55 14.19
N ASP A 345 -10.23 5.42 15.41
CA ASP A 345 -11.44 4.65 15.75
C ASP A 345 -12.67 5.48 15.33
N LEU A 346 -13.38 5.02 14.31
CA LEU A 346 -14.53 5.75 13.74
C LEU A 346 -15.74 5.84 14.67
N SER A 347 -15.78 5.04 15.72
CA SER A 347 -16.85 5.10 16.73
C SER A 347 -16.61 6.19 17.77
N THR A 348 -15.36 6.47 18.11
CA THR A 348 -14.95 7.44 19.13
C THR A 348 -14.33 8.70 18.57
N LEU A 349 -13.91 8.65 17.30
CA LEU A 349 -13.10 9.65 16.59
C LEU A 349 -11.74 9.94 17.28
N GLN A 350 -11.27 9.02 18.11
CA GLN A 350 -9.94 9.11 18.69
C GLN A 350 -8.87 8.66 17.69
N SER A 351 -7.87 9.51 17.53
CA SER A 351 -6.70 9.24 16.71
C SER A 351 -5.50 8.85 17.59
N TYR A 352 -4.73 7.85 17.14
CA TYR A 352 -3.53 7.38 17.82
C TYR A 352 -2.50 6.83 16.83
N PRO A 353 -1.19 6.91 17.17
CA PRO A 353 -0.13 6.33 16.33
C PRO A 353 -0.15 4.79 16.40
N LEU A 354 0.22 4.13 15.31
CA LEU A 354 0.52 2.70 15.30
C LEU A 354 1.98 2.46 15.66
N GLU A 355 2.33 2.70 16.92
CA GLU A 355 3.72 2.75 17.41
C GLU A 355 4.56 1.53 17.03
N ALA A 356 3.99 0.33 17.13
CA ALA A 356 4.71 -0.90 16.77
C ALA A 356 4.99 -1.02 15.27
N ALA A 357 4.22 -0.33 14.42
CA ALA A 357 4.38 -0.33 12.97
C ALA A 357 5.33 0.76 12.49
N ASN A 358 5.47 1.86 13.23
CA ASN A 358 6.28 3.02 12.87
C ASN A 358 7.79 2.81 13.14
N SER A 359 8.63 3.63 12.52
CA SER A 359 10.09 3.59 12.63
C SER A 359 10.71 4.98 12.50
N ASP A 360 12.03 5.07 12.45
CA ASP A 360 12.76 6.34 12.23
C ASP A 360 12.77 6.81 10.76
N ASP A 361 12.06 6.12 9.88
CA ASP A 361 11.91 6.47 8.46
C ASP A 361 10.44 6.32 8.05
N VAL A 362 10.09 6.65 6.82
CA VAL A 362 8.71 6.72 6.35
C VAL A 362 7.95 5.40 6.42
N GLU A 363 6.68 5.50 6.83
CA GLU A 363 5.62 4.51 6.65
C GLU A 363 4.44 5.13 5.90
N SER A 364 4.14 4.61 4.71
CA SER A 364 3.07 5.14 3.87
C SER A 364 2.55 4.10 2.87
N TYR A 365 1.65 4.52 1.96
CA TYR A 365 1.06 3.64 0.94
C TYR A 365 0.48 2.34 1.50
N HIS A 366 -0.27 2.48 2.58
CA HIS A 366 -0.88 1.36 3.29
C HIS A 366 -2.21 0.92 2.66
N SER A 367 -2.55 -0.34 2.88
CA SER A 367 -3.85 -0.91 2.54
C SER A 367 -4.27 -2.01 3.53
N TRP A 368 -5.56 -2.31 3.56
CA TRP A 368 -6.16 -3.34 4.41
C TRP A 368 -6.35 -4.65 3.66
N SER A 369 -6.25 -5.77 4.40
CA SER A 369 -6.79 -7.05 3.96
C SER A 369 -8.31 -7.05 4.01
N SER A 370 -8.93 -7.99 3.28
CA SER A 370 -10.39 -8.07 3.18
C SER A 370 -11.09 -8.37 4.50
N ASP A 371 -10.40 -8.98 5.46
CA ASP A 371 -10.89 -9.32 6.80
C ASP A 371 -10.65 -8.23 7.86
N SER A 372 -10.03 -7.09 7.49
CA SER A 372 -9.71 -5.98 8.39
C SER A 372 -8.69 -6.32 9.49
N ARG A 373 -7.96 -7.43 9.38
CA ARG A 373 -7.00 -7.88 10.42
C ARG A 373 -5.55 -7.67 10.03
N TRP A 374 -5.27 -7.43 8.76
CA TRP A 374 -3.91 -7.22 8.26
C TRP A 374 -3.82 -5.89 7.53
N ILE A 375 -2.68 -5.23 7.71
CA ILE A 375 -2.29 -4.09 6.89
C ILE A 375 -0.97 -4.42 6.19
N VAL A 376 -0.80 -3.89 4.99
CA VAL A 376 0.48 -3.83 4.30
C VAL A 376 0.82 -2.37 4.02
N PHE A 377 2.08 -2.01 4.14
CA PHE A 377 2.54 -0.66 3.89
C PHE A 377 3.97 -0.65 3.34
N SER A 378 4.33 0.46 2.72
CA SER A 378 5.69 0.71 2.21
C SER A 378 6.51 1.46 3.25
N SER A 379 7.72 0.97 3.55
CA SER A 379 8.65 1.62 4.47
C SER A 379 10.07 1.67 3.89
N ARG A 380 10.81 2.72 4.22
CA ARG A 380 12.23 2.90 3.86
C ARG A 380 13.19 2.55 5.01
N ARG A 381 12.69 2.04 6.13
CA ARG A 381 13.45 1.73 7.37
C ARG A 381 14.69 0.87 7.17
N MET A 382 14.84 0.17 6.04
CA MET A 382 15.99 -0.68 5.81
C MET A 382 17.25 0.07 5.36
N ASP A 383 17.09 1.05 4.46
CA ASP A 383 18.21 1.71 3.79
C ASP A 383 17.96 3.21 3.49
N GLY A 384 16.79 3.73 3.82
CA GLY A 384 16.41 5.12 3.56
C GLY A 384 16.20 5.47 2.09
N LEU A 385 16.30 4.49 1.17
CA LEU A 385 16.23 4.72 -0.28
C LEU A 385 15.10 3.93 -0.95
N TYR A 386 15.02 2.63 -0.72
CA TYR A 386 14.03 1.78 -1.35
C TYR A 386 12.85 1.51 -0.41
N THR A 387 11.64 1.70 -0.89
CA THR A 387 10.47 1.23 -0.15
C THR A 387 10.36 -0.28 -0.21
N ARG A 388 10.14 -0.90 0.96
CA ARG A 388 9.94 -2.34 1.14
C ARG A 388 8.56 -2.59 1.73
N PRO A 389 7.88 -3.68 1.34
CA PRO A 389 6.57 -4.00 1.87
C PRO A 389 6.70 -4.68 3.24
N PHE A 390 6.06 -4.09 4.24
CA PHE A 390 5.90 -4.64 5.57
C PHE A 390 4.44 -4.99 5.82
N ILE A 391 4.21 -6.09 6.52
CA ILE A 391 2.87 -6.58 6.87
C ILE A 391 2.75 -6.58 8.39
N ALA A 392 1.63 -6.05 8.91
CA ALA A 392 1.33 -6.05 10.34
C ALA A 392 -0.07 -6.57 10.63
N TYR A 393 -0.20 -7.30 11.72
CA TYR A 393 -1.48 -7.73 12.28
C TYR A 393 -2.08 -6.59 13.10
N ILE A 394 -3.38 -6.37 12.93
CA ILE A 394 -4.17 -5.43 13.74
C ILE A 394 -5.00 -6.23 14.73
N ASP A 395 -4.79 -5.99 16.01
CA ASP A 395 -5.49 -6.69 17.08
C ASP A 395 -6.95 -6.21 17.23
N GLU A 396 -7.69 -6.81 18.14
CA GLU A 396 -9.10 -6.48 18.39
C GLU A 396 -9.33 -5.05 18.92
N LYS A 397 -8.26 -4.41 19.41
CA LYS A 397 -8.26 -3.03 19.90
C LYS A 397 -7.81 -2.01 18.87
N GLY A 398 -7.57 -2.46 17.62
CA GLY A 398 -7.07 -1.60 16.55
C GLY A 398 -5.58 -1.27 16.65
N GLN A 399 -4.81 -1.98 17.50
CA GLN A 399 -3.37 -1.76 17.62
C GLN A 399 -2.59 -2.65 16.67
N ALA A 400 -1.53 -2.12 16.08
CA ALA A 400 -0.63 -2.91 15.26
C ALA A 400 0.31 -3.75 16.13
N CYS A 401 0.50 -5.01 15.73
CA CYS A 401 1.64 -5.80 16.18
C CYS A 401 2.92 -5.40 15.42
N LYS A 402 4.08 -5.82 15.92
CA LYS A 402 5.36 -5.63 15.22
C LYS A 402 5.26 -6.13 13.77
N PRO A 403 5.55 -5.29 12.78
CA PRO A 403 5.46 -5.68 11.37
C PRO A 403 6.60 -6.60 10.97
N PHE A 404 6.36 -7.42 9.98
CA PHE A 404 7.39 -8.25 9.35
C PHE A 404 7.56 -7.89 7.88
N LEU A 405 8.81 -7.96 7.43
CA LEU A 405 9.16 -7.76 6.02
C LEU A 405 8.57 -8.90 5.18
N LEU A 406 8.01 -8.59 4.02
CA LEU A 406 7.47 -9.59 3.08
C LEU A 406 8.49 -10.70 2.82
N PRO A 407 8.21 -11.97 3.16
CA PRO A 407 9.18 -13.05 3.07
C PRO A 407 9.66 -13.27 1.63
N GLN A 408 10.94 -13.58 1.47
CA GLN A 408 11.56 -13.91 0.19
C GLN A 408 12.19 -15.31 0.23
N LYS A 409 12.25 -15.97 -0.94
CA LYS A 409 12.92 -17.27 -1.05
C LYS A 409 14.42 -17.14 -0.73
N ASP A 410 15.02 -16.06 -1.18
CA ASP A 410 16.43 -15.71 -0.98
C ASP A 410 16.54 -14.66 0.14
N THR A 411 17.29 -14.96 1.18
CA THR A 411 17.47 -14.10 2.36
C THR A 411 18.20 -12.79 2.03
N ASP A 412 19.03 -12.78 0.99
CA ASP A 412 19.77 -11.59 0.55
C ASP A 412 19.02 -10.80 -0.56
N PHE A 413 17.79 -11.19 -0.91
CA PHE A 413 17.01 -10.58 -1.99
C PHE A 413 16.93 -9.05 -1.88
N TYR A 414 16.55 -8.53 -0.75
CA TYR A 414 16.34 -7.08 -0.57
C TYR A 414 17.62 -6.25 -0.62
N PHE A 415 18.79 -6.83 -0.34
CA PHE A 415 20.09 -6.17 -0.50
C PHE A 415 20.52 -6.00 -1.96
N ARG A 416 20.00 -6.85 -2.85
CA ARG A 416 20.30 -6.83 -4.29
C ARG A 416 19.19 -6.25 -5.14
N PHE A 417 17.99 -6.11 -4.57
CA PHE A 417 16.82 -5.67 -5.31
C PHE A 417 16.73 -4.14 -5.35
N MET A 418 17.06 -3.55 -6.50
CA MET A 418 17.19 -2.11 -6.70
C MET A 418 15.89 -1.44 -7.20
N LYS A 419 14.74 -1.90 -6.76
CA LYS A 419 13.44 -1.27 -7.03
C LYS A 419 12.66 -1.06 -5.75
N SER A 420 11.81 -0.04 -5.76
CA SER A 420 10.85 0.26 -4.69
C SER A 420 9.51 -0.41 -4.95
N TYR A 421 8.88 -0.89 -3.88
CA TYR A 421 7.50 -1.34 -3.86
C TYR A 421 6.60 -0.16 -3.53
N ASN A 422 5.69 0.18 -4.43
CA ASN A 422 4.76 1.29 -4.22
C ASN A 422 3.33 0.79 -4.23
N ILE A 423 2.53 1.35 -3.34
CA ILE A 423 1.09 1.11 -3.23
C ILE A 423 0.80 -0.39 -3.17
N PRO A 424 1.37 -1.12 -2.17
CA PRO A 424 1.03 -2.52 -1.99
C PRO A 424 -0.44 -2.64 -1.58
N GLU A 425 -1.17 -3.58 -2.20
CA GLU A 425 -2.59 -3.78 -2.00
C GLU A 425 -2.89 -5.28 -1.94
N PHE A 426 -3.55 -5.73 -0.87
CA PHE A 426 -4.00 -7.11 -0.79
C PHE A 426 -5.10 -7.38 -1.80
N ILE A 427 -5.08 -8.58 -2.39
CA ILE A 427 -6.11 -9.08 -3.29
C ILE A 427 -6.46 -10.53 -2.97
N THR A 428 -7.72 -10.88 -3.09
CA THR A 428 -8.26 -12.19 -2.68
C THR A 428 -7.86 -13.32 -3.62
N GLY A 429 -7.30 -13.03 -4.79
CA GLY A 429 -6.89 -14.03 -5.76
C GLY A 429 -5.94 -13.48 -6.83
N GLU A 430 -5.55 -14.33 -7.75
CA GLU A 430 -4.69 -13.98 -8.87
C GLU A 430 -5.42 -13.17 -9.94
N VAL A 431 -4.81 -12.07 -10.40
CA VAL A 431 -5.23 -11.36 -11.61
C VAL A 431 -4.82 -12.18 -12.83
N LYS A 432 -5.78 -12.82 -13.47
CA LYS A 432 -5.54 -13.76 -14.58
C LYS A 432 -5.33 -13.07 -15.94
N ARG A 433 -5.66 -11.79 -16.05
CA ARG A 433 -5.59 -11.03 -17.28
C ARG A 433 -4.13 -10.82 -17.73
N GLN A 434 -3.83 -11.14 -18.98
CA GLN A 434 -2.49 -11.00 -19.53
C GLN A 434 -2.15 -9.53 -19.85
N GLY A 435 -0.99 -9.06 -19.41
CA GLY A 435 -0.50 -7.70 -19.64
C GLY A 435 -0.40 -7.30 -21.11
N ARG A 436 -0.15 -8.27 -22.01
CA ARG A 436 -0.15 -8.03 -23.47
C ARG A 436 -1.53 -7.56 -23.97
N ALA A 437 -2.63 -8.16 -23.51
CA ALA A 437 -3.98 -7.75 -23.88
C ALA A 437 -4.30 -6.33 -23.37
N LEU A 438 -3.87 -6.01 -22.15
CA LEU A 438 -4.00 -4.67 -21.57
C LEU A 438 -3.20 -3.63 -22.38
N ALA A 439 -1.96 -3.96 -22.77
CA ALA A 439 -1.12 -3.09 -23.57
C ALA A 439 -1.69 -2.85 -24.98
N VAL A 440 -2.29 -3.86 -25.60
CA VAL A 440 -3.01 -3.71 -26.89
C VAL A 440 -4.20 -2.77 -26.72
N LYS A 441 -5.01 -2.96 -25.67
CA LYS A 441 -6.15 -2.07 -25.37
C LYS A 441 -5.73 -0.63 -25.14
N ALA A 442 -4.64 -0.39 -24.42
CA ALA A 442 -4.11 0.96 -24.20
C ALA A 442 -3.68 1.65 -25.51
N LYS A 443 -3.21 0.90 -26.51
CA LYS A 443 -2.74 1.42 -27.80
C LYS A 443 -3.87 1.67 -28.81
N GLU A 444 -5.12 1.27 -28.53
CA GLU A 444 -6.24 1.58 -29.41
C GLU A 444 -6.39 3.11 -29.59
N ASP A 445 -6.71 3.56 -30.79
CA ASP A 445 -6.89 4.99 -31.10
C ASP A 445 -8.11 5.59 -30.39
N LYS A 446 -9.14 4.78 -30.18
CA LYS A 446 -10.39 5.21 -29.55
C LYS A 446 -10.50 4.69 -28.12
N GLY A 447 -10.85 5.57 -27.19
CA GLY A 447 -11.27 5.27 -25.84
C GLY A 447 -12.67 5.82 -25.57
N VAL A 448 -13.18 5.54 -24.40
CA VAL A 448 -14.44 6.12 -23.89
C VAL A 448 -14.14 7.46 -23.26
N ASP A 449 -14.73 8.52 -23.78
CA ASP A 449 -14.59 9.86 -23.22
C ASP A 449 -15.45 10.00 -21.96
N VAL A 450 -14.83 10.44 -20.90
CA VAL A 450 -15.51 10.77 -19.64
C VAL A 450 -16.03 12.20 -19.73
N ARG A 451 -17.22 12.46 -19.21
CA ARG A 451 -17.86 13.79 -19.25
C ARG A 451 -18.40 14.20 -17.88
N PHE A 452 -18.49 15.48 -17.65
CA PHE A 452 -19.23 16.00 -16.49
C PHE A 452 -20.73 15.81 -16.69
N LYS A 453 -21.43 15.53 -15.57
CA LYS A 453 -22.89 15.44 -15.52
C LYS A 453 -23.51 16.84 -15.58
#